data_bb309f4a4b8f0cff5a68aa643c6e5f6c
#
_entry.id   bb309f4a4b8f0cff5a68aa643c6e5f6c
#
_cell.length_a   1.000
_cell.length_b   1.000
_cell.length_c   1.000
_cell.angle_alpha   90.00
_cell.angle_beta   90.00
_cell.angle_gamma   90.00
#
_symmetry.space_group_name_H-M   'P 1'
#
loop_
_entity.id
_entity.type
_entity.pdbx_description
1 polymer ?
#
loop_
_entity_poly.entity_id
_entity_poly.type
_entity_poly.pdbx_seq_one_letter_code
_entity_poly.pdbx_strand_id
1 'polypeptide(L)'
;MHTPNLRTGPPVVFALLATAMLCGREAALAKDEARIQPYAKNSFYWQYEGKPVLLLGGSSDDNLFNHPDGLAEHLDTLAACGGNYIRNTMSSRNPGNAQAFKRLDNGLYDLEQWNHEYWDRFENLLRLCRERDIIVQIELWDPWDYFKSTGLLKEYDTKDIGWESSPYNPMMNVNYTAAESGLAEKIDFYPTREPSHHLFFHTPPTMKNAPVVRKYQEAFVDRMLSASLAYPNVLYCMNNEIGEPPAWGQYWAKFIRARAEKAGTKVCLTDMRRIGDFQSVEQVNMLHDREHFDFFEISQNNHHNDQQHYDHILHVRSLIVAHPIPINNVKVYGGTRRNNIENGIARFWRNVFGGCASTRFHRPGPSDQYFGLGLSELAQTHIRSARKLTDALNVFVCTPRNDLLINRPPNQSYCLAKPGERYAVYLPNGGTAKLDTSDAKGSLQVRWLDIARSTWQEARTIDAEATLDLEAPSEGPWAVLVAINGAGVTRHPRAK
;
A
#
# COMPACT_ATOMS: atom_id res chain seq x y z
N MET A 1 40.73 29.85 -67.28
CA MET A 1 39.95 28.70 -66.88
C MET A 1 39.80 28.79 -65.37
N HIS A 2 38.66 29.29 -64.89
CA HIS A 2 38.35 29.39 -63.44
C HIS A 2 37.38 28.32 -63.07
N THR A 3 37.73 27.47 -62.14
CA THR A 3 36.84 26.51 -61.49
C THR A 3 36.20 27.16 -60.23
N PRO A 4 34.89 27.06 -60.03
CA PRO A 4 34.28 27.59 -58.82
C PRO A 4 34.30 26.55 -57.70
N ASN A 5 34.70 26.96 -56.48
CA ASN A 5 34.66 26.25 -55.24
C ASN A 5 33.22 26.19 -54.71
N LEU A 6 32.67 25.00 -54.63
CA LEU A 6 31.42 24.71 -53.88
C LEU A 6 31.74 24.65 -52.38
N ARG A 7 31.27 25.63 -51.61
CA ARG A 7 31.20 25.58 -50.14
C ARG A 7 29.97 24.77 -49.75
N THR A 8 30.16 23.59 -49.18
CA THR A 8 29.14 22.84 -48.49
C THR A 8 28.93 23.44 -47.09
N GLY A 9 27.73 23.96 -46.84
CA GLY A 9 27.32 24.43 -45.51
C GLY A 9 27.10 23.25 -44.54
N PRO A 10 27.25 23.43 -43.21
CA PRO A 10 27.09 22.37 -42.23
C PRO A 10 25.63 22.01 -42.04
N PRO A 11 25.33 20.77 -41.61
CA PRO A 11 23.98 20.22 -41.58
C PRO A 11 23.18 20.76 -40.37
N VAL A 12 22.22 21.64 -40.64
CA VAL A 12 21.21 22.11 -39.66
C VAL A 12 20.31 20.99 -39.15
N VAL A 13 20.28 19.85 -39.82
CA VAL A 13 19.42 18.68 -39.48
C VAL A 13 19.86 17.97 -38.20
N PHE A 14 21.18 17.97 -37.85
CA PHE A 14 21.66 17.32 -36.62
C PHE A 14 21.29 18.07 -35.33
N ALA A 15 21.18 19.39 -35.36
CA ALA A 15 20.81 20.18 -34.18
C ALA A 15 19.34 20.04 -33.79
N LEU A 16 18.43 19.92 -34.76
CA LEU A 16 17.00 19.75 -34.53
C LEU A 16 16.65 18.36 -33.96
N LEU A 17 17.35 17.30 -34.40
CA LEU A 17 17.19 15.95 -33.88
C LEU A 17 17.71 15.82 -32.43
N ALA A 18 18.85 16.45 -32.11
CA ALA A 18 19.41 16.47 -30.76
C ALA A 18 18.53 17.24 -29.77
N THR A 19 17.93 18.35 -30.19
CA THR A 19 17.02 19.15 -29.35
C THR A 19 15.69 18.43 -29.12
N ALA A 20 15.14 17.75 -30.12
CA ALA A 20 13.93 16.95 -29.97
C ALA A 20 14.14 15.72 -29.07
N MET A 21 15.31 15.07 -29.12
CA MET A 21 15.68 13.98 -28.24
C MET A 21 15.90 14.43 -26.78
N LEU A 22 16.49 15.60 -26.57
CA LEU A 22 16.68 16.22 -25.27
C LEU A 22 15.33 16.62 -24.65
N CYS A 23 14.45 17.30 -25.36
CA CYS A 23 13.12 17.65 -24.90
C CYS A 23 12.24 16.42 -24.64
N GLY A 24 12.33 15.38 -25.48
CA GLY A 24 11.63 14.12 -25.25
C GLY A 24 12.12 13.37 -24.01
N ARG A 25 13.42 13.43 -23.74
CA ARG A 25 14.03 12.81 -22.55
C ARG A 25 13.71 13.57 -21.26
N GLU A 26 13.70 14.91 -21.29
CA GLU A 26 13.29 15.74 -20.16
C GLU A 26 11.79 15.58 -19.84
N ALA A 27 10.94 15.51 -20.85
CA ALA A 27 9.52 15.26 -20.68
C ALA A 27 9.23 13.83 -20.11
N ALA A 28 9.98 12.83 -20.55
CA ALA A 28 9.88 11.47 -20.02
C ALA A 28 10.38 11.39 -18.57
N LEU A 29 11.49 12.08 -18.25
CA LEU A 29 12.01 12.17 -16.88
C LEU A 29 11.03 12.90 -15.96
N ALA A 30 10.45 14.02 -16.39
CA ALA A 30 9.43 14.75 -15.63
C ALA A 30 8.15 13.91 -15.40
N LYS A 31 7.75 13.10 -16.39
CA LYS A 31 6.63 12.19 -16.28
C LYS A 31 6.92 11.05 -15.29
N ASP A 32 8.13 10.51 -15.28
CA ASP A 32 8.54 9.48 -14.32
C ASP A 32 8.69 10.05 -12.91
N GLU A 33 9.20 11.28 -12.74
CA GLU A 33 9.30 11.94 -11.43
C GLU A 33 7.95 12.24 -10.79
N ALA A 34 6.90 12.43 -11.59
CA ALA A 34 5.55 12.63 -11.09
C ALA A 34 4.92 11.35 -10.51
N ARG A 35 5.43 10.16 -10.87
CA ARG A 35 4.87 8.89 -10.40
C ARG A 35 5.27 8.58 -8.97
N ILE A 36 4.40 7.80 -8.32
CA ILE A 36 4.73 7.19 -7.02
C ILE A 36 5.94 6.27 -7.18
N GLN A 37 6.99 6.51 -6.41
CA GLN A 37 8.23 5.75 -6.43
C GLN A 37 8.96 5.88 -5.10
N PRO A 38 9.96 5.04 -4.78
CA PRO A 38 10.76 5.21 -3.58
C PRO A 38 11.43 6.59 -3.53
N TYR A 39 11.38 7.24 -2.36
CA TYR A 39 11.94 8.58 -2.20
C TYR A 39 13.48 8.57 -2.28
N ALA A 40 14.03 9.27 -3.24
CA ALA A 40 15.47 9.22 -3.55
C ALA A 40 16.40 9.59 -2.37
N LYS A 41 15.95 10.46 -1.43
CA LYS A 41 16.74 10.84 -0.24
C LYS A 41 16.54 9.90 0.95
N ASN A 42 15.47 9.11 0.95
CA ASN A 42 15.19 8.10 1.97
C ASN A 42 14.22 7.05 1.42
N SER A 43 14.75 6.01 0.78
CA SER A 43 13.98 4.98 0.09
C SER A 43 13.15 4.09 1.02
N PHE A 44 13.19 4.27 2.34
CA PHE A 44 12.19 3.71 3.24
C PHE A 44 10.80 4.33 3.09
N TYR A 45 10.69 5.47 2.39
CA TYR A 45 9.44 6.18 2.14
C TYR A 45 9.18 6.33 0.65
N TRP A 46 8.01 6.82 0.33
CA TRP A 46 7.58 7.14 -1.03
C TRP A 46 7.85 8.61 -1.38
N GLN A 47 7.97 8.89 -2.68
CA GLN A 47 7.74 10.21 -3.25
C GLN A 47 6.65 10.14 -4.30
N TYR A 48 5.89 11.22 -4.43
CA TYR A 48 4.85 11.42 -5.41
C TYR A 48 4.87 12.88 -5.87
N GLU A 49 4.82 13.11 -7.18
CA GLU A 49 4.98 14.46 -7.76
C GLU A 49 6.24 15.19 -7.24
N GLY A 50 7.35 14.46 -7.13
CA GLY A 50 8.63 14.98 -6.66
C GLY A 50 8.70 15.29 -5.17
N LYS A 51 7.65 15.03 -4.39
CA LYS A 51 7.58 15.32 -2.95
C LYS A 51 7.54 14.02 -2.13
N PRO A 52 8.25 13.96 -0.98
CA PRO A 52 8.14 12.82 -0.10
C PRO A 52 6.71 12.71 0.45
N VAL A 53 6.21 11.48 0.55
CA VAL A 53 4.84 11.20 0.99
C VAL A 53 4.78 9.99 1.90
N LEU A 54 4.05 10.13 3.02
CA LEU A 54 3.65 9.04 3.89
C LEU A 54 2.22 8.65 3.54
N LEU A 55 1.97 7.36 3.31
CA LEU A 55 0.67 6.86 2.90
C LEU A 55 -0.15 6.49 4.15
N LEU A 56 -1.23 7.24 4.38
CA LEU A 56 -2.17 7.03 5.49
C LEU A 56 -3.56 6.79 4.94
N GLY A 57 -4.25 5.75 5.43
CA GLY A 57 -5.54 5.45 4.84
C GLY A 57 -6.51 4.63 5.68
N GLY A 58 -7.65 4.40 5.06
CA GLY A 58 -8.77 3.57 5.51
C GLY A 58 -9.83 3.53 4.43
N SER A 59 -10.61 2.45 4.36
CA SER A 59 -11.72 2.36 3.42
C SER A 59 -12.81 1.41 3.91
N SER A 60 -14.05 1.63 3.44
CA SER A 60 -15.20 0.80 3.77
C SER A 60 -15.12 -0.61 3.19
N ASP A 61 -14.44 -0.76 2.05
CA ASP A 61 -14.35 -2.01 1.30
C ASP A 61 -12.94 -2.25 0.78
N ASP A 62 -12.65 -3.50 0.38
CA ASP A 62 -11.36 -3.87 -0.22
C ASP A 62 -11.35 -3.65 -1.74
N ASN A 63 -12.51 -3.73 -2.38
CA ASN A 63 -12.73 -3.56 -3.81
C ASN A 63 -13.63 -2.33 -4.07
N LEU A 64 -13.20 -1.17 -3.57
CA LEU A 64 -13.96 0.08 -3.61
C LEU A 64 -14.53 0.43 -4.99
N PHE A 65 -13.80 0.12 -6.07
CA PHE A 65 -14.27 0.40 -7.43
C PHE A 65 -15.61 -0.27 -7.73
N ASN A 66 -15.86 -1.44 -7.14
CA ASN A 66 -17.06 -2.24 -7.37
C ASN A 66 -18.22 -1.89 -6.42
N HIS A 67 -18.05 -0.82 -5.63
CA HIS A 67 -19.03 -0.17 -4.78
C HIS A 67 -19.18 1.30 -5.20
N PRO A 68 -19.86 1.60 -6.34
CA PRO A 68 -19.88 2.94 -6.93
C PRO A 68 -20.67 3.97 -6.12
N ASP A 69 -21.65 3.50 -5.33
CA ASP A 69 -22.53 4.37 -4.54
C ASP A 69 -21.74 5.02 -3.40
N GLY A 70 -21.74 6.34 -3.33
CA GLY A 70 -21.02 7.10 -2.32
C GLY A 70 -19.49 7.08 -2.44
N LEU A 71 -18.93 6.57 -3.55
CA LEU A 71 -17.49 6.47 -3.74
C LEU A 71 -16.78 7.82 -3.70
N ALA A 72 -17.31 8.83 -4.36
CA ALA A 72 -16.71 10.17 -4.38
C ALA A 72 -16.68 10.78 -2.98
N GLU A 73 -17.79 10.72 -2.24
CA GLU A 73 -17.92 11.21 -0.87
C GLU A 73 -16.99 10.47 0.09
N HIS A 74 -16.81 9.17 -0.11
CA HIS A 74 -15.87 8.36 0.66
C HIS A 74 -14.42 8.84 0.46
N LEU A 75 -14.03 9.10 -0.78
CA LEU A 75 -12.69 9.60 -1.11
C LEU A 75 -12.49 11.06 -0.65
N ASP A 76 -13.53 11.90 -0.71
CA ASP A 76 -13.51 13.25 -0.16
C ASP A 76 -13.31 13.23 1.36
N THR A 77 -13.99 12.34 2.06
CA THR A 77 -13.84 12.12 3.51
C THR A 77 -12.42 11.69 3.87
N LEU A 78 -11.85 10.75 3.09
CA LEU A 78 -10.47 10.31 3.28
C LEU A 78 -9.48 11.48 3.10
N ALA A 79 -9.61 12.23 2.02
CA ALA A 79 -8.75 13.39 1.75
C ALA A 79 -8.90 14.48 2.83
N ALA A 80 -10.13 14.78 3.27
CA ALA A 80 -10.42 15.79 4.28
C ALA A 80 -9.80 15.48 5.65
N CYS A 81 -9.66 14.19 6.00
CA CYS A 81 -8.98 13.80 7.24
C CYS A 81 -7.44 13.70 7.09
N GLY A 82 -6.88 14.01 5.91
CA GLY A 82 -5.44 13.95 5.62
C GLY A 82 -4.96 12.58 5.19
N GLY A 83 -5.89 11.67 4.88
CA GLY A 83 -5.61 10.39 4.25
C GLY A 83 -5.33 10.55 2.76
N ASN A 84 -4.51 9.65 2.21
CA ASN A 84 -4.08 9.68 0.82
C ASN A 84 -3.77 8.28 0.27
N TYR A 85 -4.36 7.25 0.85
CA TYR A 85 -4.03 5.88 0.49
C TYR A 85 -5.21 4.94 0.61
N ILE A 86 -5.48 4.21 -0.45
CA ILE A 86 -6.45 3.11 -0.48
C ILE A 86 -5.81 1.84 -1.03
N ARG A 87 -6.37 0.71 -0.63
CA ARG A 87 -6.22 -0.59 -1.25
C ARG A 87 -7.43 -0.85 -2.13
N ASN A 88 -7.21 -1.48 -3.28
CA ASN A 88 -8.29 -1.92 -4.15
C ASN A 88 -7.97 -3.29 -4.75
N THR A 89 -8.69 -4.33 -4.31
CA THR A 89 -8.65 -5.64 -4.96
C THR A 89 -9.49 -5.61 -6.24
N MET A 90 -9.03 -6.30 -7.28
CA MET A 90 -9.80 -6.48 -8.53
C MET A 90 -10.89 -7.55 -8.39
N SER A 91 -11.47 -7.65 -7.21
CA SER A 91 -12.39 -8.68 -6.75
C SER A 91 -13.86 -8.36 -7.08
N SER A 92 -14.63 -9.41 -7.29
CA SER A 92 -16.10 -9.36 -7.47
C SER A 92 -16.85 -10.19 -6.42
N ARG A 93 -16.26 -10.35 -5.24
CA ARG A 93 -16.72 -11.26 -4.19
C ARG A 93 -17.88 -10.76 -3.31
N ASN A 94 -18.31 -9.52 -3.46
CA ASN A 94 -19.40 -8.98 -2.66
C ASN A 94 -20.73 -9.04 -3.44
N PRO A 95 -21.88 -9.21 -2.76
CA PRO A 95 -23.17 -9.12 -3.41
C PRO A 95 -23.35 -7.81 -4.19
N GLY A 96 -23.89 -7.89 -5.42
CA GLY A 96 -24.07 -6.72 -6.29
C GLY A 96 -22.81 -6.26 -7.03
N ASN A 97 -21.66 -6.91 -6.84
CA ASN A 97 -20.50 -6.60 -7.65
C ASN A 97 -20.65 -7.02 -9.11
N ALA A 98 -20.17 -6.18 -10.01
CA ALA A 98 -20.03 -6.51 -11.42
C ALA A 98 -18.87 -7.49 -11.61
N GLN A 99 -19.00 -8.41 -12.59
CA GLN A 99 -17.92 -9.29 -13.04
C GLN A 99 -17.18 -8.67 -14.23
N ALA A 100 -15.91 -8.99 -14.40
CA ALA A 100 -15.04 -8.39 -15.43
C ALA A 100 -15.44 -8.76 -16.85
N PHE A 101 -16.07 -9.91 -17.05
CA PHE A 101 -16.46 -10.46 -18.35
C PHE A 101 -17.96 -10.36 -18.55
N LYS A 102 -18.36 -10.28 -19.83
CA LYS A 102 -19.77 -10.18 -20.21
C LYS A 102 -20.54 -11.46 -19.89
N ARG A 103 -21.64 -11.31 -19.18
CA ARG A 103 -22.59 -12.40 -18.97
C ARG A 103 -23.57 -12.45 -20.13
N LEU A 104 -23.76 -13.63 -20.71
CA LEU A 104 -24.66 -13.89 -21.81
C LEU A 104 -26.08 -14.20 -21.30
N ASP A 105 -27.07 -14.23 -22.21
CA ASP A 105 -28.47 -14.49 -21.88
C ASP A 105 -28.70 -15.89 -21.30
N ASN A 106 -27.84 -16.85 -21.62
CA ASN A 106 -27.86 -18.20 -21.04
C ASN A 106 -27.25 -18.29 -19.63
N GLY A 107 -26.80 -17.17 -19.07
CA GLY A 107 -26.20 -17.08 -17.75
C GLY A 107 -24.71 -17.39 -17.67
N LEU A 108 -24.07 -17.82 -18.77
CA LEU A 108 -22.64 -18.07 -18.85
C LEU A 108 -21.87 -16.79 -19.20
N TYR A 109 -20.57 -16.79 -18.93
CA TYR A 109 -19.68 -15.70 -19.31
C TYR A 109 -18.99 -15.97 -20.65
N ASP A 110 -18.71 -14.89 -21.37
CA ASP A 110 -17.80 -14.92 -22.52
C ASP A 110 -16.51 -14.18 -22.15
N LEU A 111 -15.41 -14.94 -21.98
CA LEU A 111 -14.10 -14.41 -21.59
C LEU A 111 -13.39 -13.64 -22.72
N GLU A 112 -13.97 -13.57 -23.91
CA GLU A 112 -13.49 -12.74 -25.02
C GLU A 112 -14.25 -11.38 -25.08
N GLN A 113 -15.25 -11.18 -24.23
CA GLN A 113 -16.02 -9.95 -24.14
C GLN A 113 -15.96 -9.34 -22.74
N TRP A 114 -15.72 -8.04 -22.68
CA TRP A 114 -15.68 -7.30 -21.42
C TRP A 114 -17.04 -6.85 -20.95
N ASN A 115 -17.26 -6.86 -19.65
CA ASN A 115 -18.37 -6.15 -19.02
C ASN A 115 -17.99 -4.67 -18.83
N HIS A 116 -18.58 -3.78 -19.60
CA HIS A 116 -18.28 -2.34 -19.55
C HIS A 116 -18.50 -1.76 -18.17
N GLU A 117 -19.55 -2.18 -17.46
CA GLU A 117 -19.85 -1.68 -16.11
C GLU A 117 -18.69 -1.89 -15.13
N TYR A 118 -18.06 -3.07 -15.12
CA TYR A 118 -16.90 -3.36 -14.26
C TYR A 118 -15.73 -2.44 -14.56
N TRP A 119 -15.40 -2.27 -15.82
CA TRP A 119 -14.25 -1.48 -16.25
C TRP A 119 -14.49 0.02 -16.12
N ASP A 120 -15.68 0.51 -16.36
CA ASP A 120 -16.07 1.90 -16.16
C ASP A 120 -16.01 2.28 -14.66
N ARG A 121 -16.48 1.39 -13.78
CA ARG A 121 -16.33 1.56 -12.33
C ARG A 121 -14.85 1.64 -11.92
N PHE A 122 -14.00 0.78 -12.48
CA PHE A 122 -12.56 0.79 -12.20
C PHE A 122 -11.87 2.07 -12.69
N GLU A 123 -12.14 2.48 -13.92
CA GLU A 123 -11.61 3.73 -14.49
C GLU A 123 -12.08 4.96 -13.70
N ASN A 124 -13.33 4.96 -13.25
CA ASN A 124 -13.87 6.02 -12.40
C ASN A 124 -13.15 6.10 -11.05
N LEU A 125 -12.87 4.98 -10.38
CA LEU A 125 -12.06 4.96 -9.16
C LEU A 125 -10.69 5.61 -9.38
N LEU A 126 -9.98 5.21 -10.44
CA LEU A 126 -8.65 5.73 -10.74
C LEU A 126 -8.66 7.25 -10.97
N ARG A 127 -9.65 7.73 -11.73
CA ARG A 127 -9.86 9.16 -11.98
C ARG A 127 -10.14 9.93 -10.70
N LEU A 128 -11.10 9.46 -9.89
CA LEU A 128 -11.46 10.11 -8.63
C LEU A 128 -10.31 10.16 -7.63
N CYS A 129 -9.50 9.09 -7.55
CA CYS A 129 -8.31 9.04 -6.71
C CYS A 129 -7.22 10.00 -7.21
N ARG A 130 -7.01 10.09 -8.53
CA ARG A 130 -6.04 11.03 -9.10
C ARG A 130 -6.41 12.48 -8.84
N GLU A 131 -7.68 12.84 -8.94
CA GLU A 131 -8.20 14.18 -8.65
C GLU A 131 -8.00 14.62 -7.19
N ARG A 132 -7.76 13.67 -6.28
CA ARG A 132 -7.62 13.87 -4.83
C ARG A 132 -6.22 13.56 -4.30
N ASP A 133 -5.25 13.30 -5.16
CA ASP A 133 -3.89 12.86 -4.79
C ASP A 133 -3.89 11.63 -3.87
N ILE A 134 -4.85 10.72 -4.06
CA ILE A 134 -4.94 9.46 -3.35
C ILE A 134 -4.18 8.38 -4.12
N ILE A 135 -3.24 7.73 -3.46
CA ILE A 135 -2.49 6.59 -4.01
C ILE A 135 -3.35 5.34 -3.90
N VAL A 136 -3.41 4.57 -4.99
CA VAL A 136 -4.16 3.32 -5.09
C VAL A 136 -3.20 2.15 -5.15
N GLN A 137 -3.25 1.24 -4.18
CA GLN A 137 -2.59 -0.06 -4.31
C GLN A 137 -3.59 -1.05 -4.90
N ILE A 138 -3.38 -1.43 -6.15
CA ILE A 138 -4.19 -2.45 -6.84
C ILE A 138 -3.67 -3.83 -6.43
N GLU A 139 -4.54 -4.70 -5.95
CA GLU A 139 -4.26 -6.11 -5.72
C GLU A 139 -4.92 -6.93 -6.82
N LEU A 140 -4.08 -7.54 -7.64
CA LEU A 140 -4.47 -8.16 -8.91
C LEU A 140 -5.31 -9.42 -8.72
N TRP A 141 -4.81 -10.37 -7.93
CA TRP A 141 -5.48 -11.64 -7.69
C TRP A 141 -5.93 -11.74 -6.23
N ASP A 142 -7.24 -11.84 -6.04
CA ASP A 142 -7.81 -12.11 -4.73
C ASP A 142 -8.25 -13.58 -4.65
N PRO A 143 -7.54 -14.44 -3.90
CA PRO A 143 -7.86 -15.85 -3.84
C PRO A 143 -9.31 -16.13 -3.41
N TRP A 144 -9.92 -15.20 -2.68
CA TRP A 144 -11.30 -15.33 -2.21
C TRP A 144 -12.35 -15.37 -3.34
N ASP A 145 -12.01 -14.92 -4.55
CA ASP A 145 -12.87 -15.05 -5.74
C ASP A 145 -12.83 -16.45 -6.35
N TYR A 146 -11.83 -17.27 -6.01
CA TYR A 146 -11.51 -18.50 -6.72
C TYR A 146 -11.61 -19.75 -5.85
N PHE A 147 -12.13 -19.63 -4.65
CA PHE A 147 -12.23 -20.73 -3.69
C PHE A 147 -13.65 -21.11 -3.36
N LYS A 148 -13.83 -22.30 -2.77
CA LYS A 148 -15.12 -22.70 -2.26
C LYS A 148 -15.64 -21.65 -1.29
N SER A 149 -16.86 -21.21 -1.51
CA SER A 149 -17.65 -20.46 -0.57
C SER A 149 -17.92 -21.33 0.67
N THR A 150 -17.02 -21.33 1.63
CA THR A 150 -17.26 -22.02 2.90
C THR A 150 -17.79 -21.02 3.90
N GLY A 151 -18.73 -21.44 4.72
CA GLY A 151 -19.41 -20.66 5.78
C GLY A 151 -18.52 -19.95 6.82
N LEU A 152 -17.29 -19.57 6.47
CA LEU A 152 -16.49 -18.60 7.22
C LEU A 152 -17.01 -17.19 7.06
N LEU A 153 -17.69 -16.93 5.96
CA LEU A 153 -18.42 -15.69 5.71
C LEU A 153 -19.92 -15.98 5.74
N LYS A 154 -20.39 -16.66 6.77
CA LYS A 154 -21.82 -16.98 7.00
C LYS A 154 -22.74 -15.77 6.92
N GLU A 155 -22.18 -14.59 6.92
CA GLU A 155 -22.85 -13.30 6.94
C GLU A 155 -23.08 -12.72 5.54
N TYR A 156 -22.40 -13.26 4.53
CA TYR A 156 -22.69 -12.97 3.12
C TYR A 156 -23.50 -14.11 2.55
N ASP A 157 -24.59 -13.81 1.84
CA ASP A 157 -25.27 -14.81 1.02
C ASP A 157 -24.32 -15.20 -0.13
N THR A 158 -23.60 -16.32 0.09
CA THR A 158 -22.43 -16.71 -0.71
C THR A 158 -22.79 -17.52 -1.95
N LYS A 159 -24.06 -17.59 -2.33
CA LYS A 159 -24.52 -18.41 -3.45
C LYS A 159 -23.93 -17.96 -4.81
N ASP A 160 -23.55 -16.70 -4.90
CA ASP A 160 -23.07 -16.08 -6.14
C ASP A 160 -21.61 -15.62 -6.07
N ILE A 161 -20.83 -16.13 -5.10
CA ILE A 161 -19.41 -15.77 -4.96
C ILE A 161 -18.53 -17.02 -4.86
N GLY A 162 -17.25 -16.87 -5.18
CA GLY A 162 -16.26 -17.94 -5.16
C GLY A 162 -16.18 -18.72 -6.47
N TRP A 163 -15.49 -19.87 -6.44
CA TRP A 163 -15.15 -20.61 -7.64
C TRP A 163 -16.36 -21.06 -8.47
N GLU A 164 -17.44 -21.49 -7.82
CA GLU A 164 -18.63 -22.02 -8.51
C GLU A 164 -19.35 -20.96 -9.33
N SER A 165 -19.15 -19.67 -9.05
CA SER A 165 -19.71 -18.53 -9.80
C SER A 165 -18.65 -17.74 -10.60
N SER A 166 -17.37 -18.10 -10.46
CA SER A 166 -16.28 -17.41 -11.15
C SER A 166 -16.42 -17.55 -12.67
N PRO A 167 -16.20 -16.47 -13.43
CA PRO A 167 -16.14 -16.54 -14.89
C PRO A 167 -15.09 -17.53 -15.41
N TYR A 168 -14.03 -17.79 -14.65
CA TYR A 168 -12.98 -18.75 -15.01
C TYR A 168 -13.35 -20.21 -14.74
N ASN A 169 -14.47 -20.47 -14.06
CA ASN A 169 -14.93 -21.84 -13.89
C ASN A 169 -15.41 -22.41 -15.23
N PRO A 170 -14.97 -23.60 -15.67
CA PRO A 170 -15.37 -24.18 -16.95
C PRO A 170 -16.89 -24.40 -17.09
N MET A 171 -17.63 -24.50 -15.98
CA MET A 171 -19.09 -24.57 -16.01
C MET A 171 -19.76 -23.21 -16.21
N MET A 172 -19.03 -22.12 -16.03
CA MET A 172 -19.56 -20.76 -16.02
C MET A 172 -19.19 -19.94 -17.26
N ASN A 173 -18.41 -20.49 -18.20
CA ASN A 173 -18.02 -19.78 -19.42
C ASN A 173 -18.25 -20.63 -20.69
N VAL A 174 -18.26 -19.96 -21.82
CA VAL A 174 -18.46 -20.58 -23.16
C VAL A 174 -17.12 -20.85 -23.87
N ASN A 175 -15.98 -20.50 -23.28
CA ASN A 175 -14.70 -20.40 -23.99
C ASN A 175 -13.84 -21.67 -23.87
N TYR A 176 -14.08 -22.48 -22.84
CA TYR A 176 -13.39 -23.76 -22.64
C TYR A 176 -14.16 -24.69 -21.70
N THR A 177 -13.93 -25.97 -21.88
CA THR A 177 -14.42 -27.03 -21.00
C THR A 177 -13.39 -27.39 -19.90
N ALA A 178 -13.82 -28.20 -18.92
CA ALA A 178 -12.91 -28.74 -17.91
C ALA A 178 -11.77 -29.58 -18.54
N ALA A 179 -12.08 -30.35 -19.58
CA ALA A 179 -11.08 -31.19 -20.29
C ALA A 179 -10.02 -30.34 -21.02
N GLU A 180 -10.39 -29.22 -21.63
CA GLU A 180 -9.48 -28.33 -22.36
C GLU A 180 -8.65 -27.44 -21.42
N SER A 181 -9.24 -26.97 -20.35
CA SER A 181 -8.57 -26.08 -19.38
C SER A 181 -7.77 -26.82 -18.31
N GLY A 182 -8.16 -28.07 -18.00
CA GLY A 182 -7.67 -28.82 -16.85
C GLY A 182 -8.17 -28.30 -15.49
N LEU A 183 -9.04 -27.28 -15.49
CA LEU A 183 -9.64 -26.74 -14.27
C LEU A 183 -10.74 -27.66 -13.73
N ALA A 184 -10.78 -27.84 -12.42
CA ALA A 184 -11.86 -28.54 -11.76
C ALA A 184 -13.13 -27.67 -11.74
N GLU A 185 -14.29 -28.30 -12.02
CA GLU A 185 -15.60 -27.66 -11.94
C GLU A 185 -15.99 -27.33 -10.49
N LYS A 186 -15.53 -28.16 -9.54
CA LYS A 186 -15.74 -27.97 -8.10
C LYS A 186 -14.44 -28.12 -7.36
N ILE A 187 -14.31 -27.35 -6.29
CA ILE A 187 -13.16 -27.42 -5.37
C ILE A 187 -13.67 -27.55 -3.94
N ASP A 188 -13.04 -28.41 -3.15
CA ASP A 188 -13.45 -28.74 -1.78
C ASP A 188 -12.52 -28.18 -0.71
N PHE A 189 -11.50 -27.42 -1.09
CA PHE A 189 -10.48 -26.93 -0.18
C PHE A 189 -10.65 -25.45 0.13
N TYR A 190 -10.07 -25.09 1.25
CA TYR A 190 -10.03 -23.76 1.77
C TYR A 190 -8.73 -23.05 1.36
N PRO A 191 -8.78 -21.79 0.93
CA PRO A 191 -7.62 -21.11 0.33
C PRO A 191 -6.39 -21.04 1.21
N THR A 192 -6.56 -21.28 2.46
CA THR A 192 -5.64 -20.79 3.46
C THR A 192 -4.98 -21.90 4.27
N ARG A 193 -5.32 -23.16 4.07
CA ARG A 193 -4.80 -24.24 4.93
C ARG A 193 -3.82 -25.20 4.25
N GLU A 194 -3.82 -25.25 2.94
CA GLU A 194 -2.88 -26.07 2.18
C GLU A 194 -2.35 -25.28 1.01
N PRO A 195 -1.12 -25.55 0.53
CA PRO A 195 -0.68 -25.05 -0.75
C PRO A 195 -1.75 -25.38 -1.76
N SER A 196 -2.34 -24.39 -2.37
CA SER A 196 -3.48 -24.56 -3.23
C SER A 196 -3.10 -25.44 -4.40
N HIS A 197 -3.80 -26.54 -4.60
CA HIS A 197 -3.67 -27.36 -5.79
C HIS A 197 -4.51 -26.82 -6.95
N HIS A 198 -5.09 -25.62 -6.79
CA HIS A 198 -5.95 -25.03 -7.79
C HIS A 198 -5.15 -24.60 -9.02
N LEU A 199 -5.36 -25.28 -10.15
CA LEU A 199 -4.62 -25.04 -11.39
C LEU A 199 -4.69 -23.56 -11.84
N PHE A 200 -5.74 -22.83 -11.48
CA PHE A 200 -5.87 -21.40 -11.76
C PHE A 200 -4.63 -20.58 -11.32
N PHE A 201 -4.01 -20.94 -10.21
CA PHE A 201 -2.80 -20.28 -9.68
C PHE A 201 -1.49 -20.96 -10.14
N HIS A 202 -1.54 -21.93 -11.06
CA HIS A 202 -0.39 -22.66 -11.56
C HIS A 202 -0.25 -22.58 -13.08
N THR A 203 -0.91 -21.62 -13.72
CA THR A 203 -0.95 -21.46 -15.19
C THR A 203 0.36 -21.01 -15.84
N PRO A 204 1.32 -20.32 -15.16
CA PRO A 204 2.57 -19.90 -15.76
C PRO A 204 3.38 -21.04 -16.39
N PRO A 205 4.19 -20.75 -17.45
CA PRO A 205 5.04 -21.75 -18.11
C PRO A 205 6.05 -22.42 -17.17
N THR A 206 6.51 -21.70 -16.14
CA THR A 206 7.45 -22.22 -15.13
C THR A 206 6.79 -23.11 -14.07
N MET A 207 5.45 -23.25 -14.14
CA MET A 207 4.65 -24.06 -13.20
C MET A 207 3.96 -25.21 -13.95
N LYS A 208 2.63 -25.32 -13.93
CA LYS A 208 1.89 -26.38 -14.64
C LYS A 208 1.62 -26.05 -16.11
N ASN A 209 1.89 -24.83 -16.54
CA ASN A 209 1.75 -24.37 -17.93
C ASN A 209 0.36 -24.64 -18.53
N ALA A 210 -0.67 -24.00 -18.01
CA ALA A 210 -2.04 -24.10 -18.54
C ALA A 210 -2.37 -22.94 -19.50
N PRO A 211 -1.99 -23.01 -20.80
CA PRO A 211 -2.08 -21.88 -21.72
C PRO A 211 -3.51 -21.47 -22.04
N VAL A 212 -4.46 -22.39 -21.99
CA VAL A 212 -5.89 -22.12 -22.25
C VAL A 212 -6.44 -21.10 -21.23
N VAL A 213 -6.16 -21.32 -19.94
CA VAL A 213 -6.60 -20.44 -18.86
C VAL A 213 -5.77 -19.17 -18.84
N ARG A 214 -4.43 -19.30 -18.95
CA ARG A 214 -3.49 -18.19 -18.92
C ARG A 214 -3.81 -17.12 -19.96
N LYS A 215 -4.23 -17.50 -21.18
CA LYS A 215 -4.68 -16.56 -22.22
C LYS A 215 -5.66 -15.52 -21.67
N TYR A 216 -6.65 -15.96 -20.92
CA TYR A 216 -7.68 -15.07 -20.38
C TYR A 216 -7.22 -14.32 -19.12
N GLN A 217 -6.34 -14.90 -18.33
CA GLN A 217 -5.70 -14.20 -17.22
C GLN A 217 -4.80 -13.07 -17.73
N GLU A 218 -3.98 -13.32 -18.75
CA GLU A 218 -3.15 -12.28 -19.38
C GLU A 218 -4.00 -11.19 -20.03
N ALA A 219 -5.11 -11.55 -20.69
CA ALA A 219 -6.05 -10.56 -21.26
C ALA A 219 -6.69 -9.67 -20.18
N PHE A 220 -7.09 -10.25 -19.05
CA PHE A 220 -7.60 -9.50 -17.90
C PHE A 220 -6.57 -8.49 -17.36
N VAL A 221 -5.32 -8.93 -17.17
CA VAL A 221 -4.24 -8.05 -16.71
C VAL A 221 -3.92 -6.98 -17.74
N ASP A 222 -3.87 -7.31 -19.03
CA ASP A 222 -3.68 -6.33 -20.10
C ASP A 222 -4.81 -5.26 -20.10
N ARG A 223 -6.06 -5.67 -19.88
CA ARG A 223 -7.18 -4.73 -19.78
C ARG A 223 -7.06 -3.82 -18.55
N MET A 224 -6.70 -4.37 -17.39
CA MET A 224 -6.44 -3.58 -16.18
C MET A 224 -5.32 -2.56 -16.42
N LEU A 225 -4.22 -2.98 -17.03
CA LEU A 225 -3.08 -2.11 -17.31
C LEU A 225 -3.41 -1.02 -18.33
N SER A 226 -4.26 -1.33 -19.33
CA SER A 226 -4.70 -0.32 -20.32
C SER A 226 -5.40 0.87 -19.67
N ALA A 227 -6.10 0.65 -18.55
CA ALA A 227 -6.71 1.71 -17.75
C ALA A 227 -5.70 2.34 -16.78
N SER A 228 -4.92 1.54 -16.06
CA SER A 228 -4.18 2.01 -14.87
C SER A 228 -2.78 2.59 -15.16
N LEU A 229 -2.09 2.19 -16.24
CA LEU A 229 -0.73 2.68 -16.54
C LEU A 229 -0.66 4.19 -16.81
N ALA A 230 -1.77 4.81 -17.24
CA ALA A 230 -1.83 6.26 -17.44
C ALA A 230 -1.79 7.05 -16.12
N TYR A 231 -2.11 6.42 -15.00
CA TYR A 231 -2.21 7.08 -13.69
C TYR A 231 -0.89 6.99 -12.92
N PRO A 232 -0.32 8.12 -12.47
CA PRO A 232 0.97 8.15 -11.77
C PRO A 232 0.86 7.73 -10.29
N ASN A 233 -0.34 7.65 -9.74
CA ASN A 233 -0.66 7.37 -8.34
C ASN A 233 -1.04 5.90 -8.07
N VAL A 234 -0.50 4.96 -8.85
CA VAL A 234 -0.84 3.53 -8.73
C VAL A 234 0.37 2.70 -8.33
N LEU A 235 0.19 1.87 -7.32
CA LEU A 235 1.05 0.77 -6.89
C LEU A 235 0.38 -0.57 -7.24
N TYR A 236 1.15 -1.60 -7.52
CA TYR A 236 0.60 -2.92 -7.86
C TYR A 236 1.08 -3.97 -6.87
N CYS A 237 0.15 -4.77 -6.38
CA CYS A 237 0.39 -5.96 -5.57
C CYS A 237 -0.14 -7.18 -6.34
N MET A 238 0.67 -8.22 -6.48
CA MET A 238 0.29 -9.36 -7.30
C MET A 238 -0.88 -10.12 -6.70
N ASN A 239 -0.95 -10.21 -5.39
CA ASN A 239 -1.96 -11.02 -4.70
C ASN A 239 -2.50 -10.35 -3.43
N ASN A 240 -3.66 -10.86 -3.00
CA ASN A 240 -4.18 -10.68 -1.66
C ASN A 240 -3.98 -11.97 -0.85
N GLU A 241 -2.94 -12.06 -0.01
CA GLU A 241 -2.72 -13.17 0.94
C GLU A 241 -2.66 -14.57 0.30
N ILE A 242 -1.84 -14.74 -0.71
CA ILE A 242 -1.72 -16.03 -1.39
C ILE A 242 -0.71 -16.95 -0.69
N GLY A 243 -1.02 -18.25 -0.64
CA GLY A 243 -0.11 -19.31 -0.17
C GLY A 243 0.64 -20.04 -1.28
N GLU A 244 0.49 -19.61 -2.53
CA GLU A 244 1.07 -20.25 -3.70
C GLU A 244 2.59 -20.04 -3.81
N PRO A 245 3.32 -20.85 -4.59
CA PRO A 245 4.75 -20.68 -4.80
C PRO A 245 5.11 -19.27 -5.31
N PRO A 246 6.31 -18.74 -4.98
CA PRO A 246 6.77 -17.42 -5.45
C PRO A 246 6.68 -17.23 -6.96
N ALA A 247 6.86 -18.29 -7.73
CA ALA A 247 6.82 -18.27 -9.19
C ALA A 247 5.51 -17.70 -9.78
N TRP A 248 4.40 -17.83 -9.06
CA TRP A 248 3.13 -17.21 -9.46
C TRP A 248 3.19 -15.68 -9.40
N GLY A 249 3.55 -15.10 -8.28
CA GLY A 249 3.68 -13.64 -8.12
C GLY A 249 4.77 -13.07 -9.03
N GLN A 250 5.92 -13.76 -9.14
CA GLN A 250 7.03 -13.36 -10.01
C GLN A 250 6.64 -13.31 -11.49
N TYR A 251 5.82 -14.27 -11.96
CA TYR A 251 5.31 -14.26 -13.33
C TYR A 251 4.51 -12.98 -13.62
N TRP A 252 3.57 -12.63 -12.74
CA TRP A 252 2.73 -11.45 -12.92
C TRP A 252 3.50 -10.15 -12.76
N ALA A 253 4.47 -10.11 -11.87
CA ALA A 253 5.37 -8.97 -11.74
C ALA A 253 6.17 -8.73 -13.04
N LYS A 254 6.76 -9.77 -13.63
CA LYS A 254 7.43 -9.69 -14.95
C LYS A 254 6.48 -9.26 -16.06
N PHE A 255 5.27 -9.82 -16.08
CA PHE A 255 4.27 -9.49 -17.08
C PHE A 255 3.88 -8.00 -17.03
N ILE A 256 3.58 -7.48 -15.84
CA ILE A 256 3.21 -6.07 -15.65
C ILE A 256 4.40 -5.15 -16.00
N ARG A 257 5.61 -5.48 -15.55
CA ARG A 257 6.81 -4.70 -15.84
C ARG A 257 7.07 -4.58 -17.35
N ALA A 258 6.97 -5.69 -18.07
CA ALA A 258 7.14 -5.68 -19.53
C ALA A 258 6.08 -4.83 -20.26
N ARG A 259 4.83 -4.80 -19.77
CA ARG A 259 3.78 -3.92 -20.33
C ARG A 259 4.01 -2.45 -20.02
N ALA A 260 4.47 -2.15 -18.80
CA ALA A 260 4.82 -0.80 -18.39
C ALA A 260 6.00 -0.26 -19.21
N GLU A 261 7.06 -1.05 -19.40
CA GLU A 261 8.21 -0.70 -20.25
C GLU A 261 7.78 -0.43 -21.69
N LYS A 262 6.92 -1.29 -22.26
CA LYS A 262 6.36 -1.09 -23.61
C LYS A 262 5.54 0.21 -23.71
N ALA A 263 4.88 0.60 -22.62
CA ALA A 263 4.13 1.86 -22.52
C ALA A 263 5.04 3.08 -22.20
N GLY A 264 6.35 2.88 -22.07
CA GLY A 264 7.31 3.94 -21.74
C GLY A 264 7.14 4.51 -20.34
N THR A 265 6.75 3.67 -19.38
CA THR A 265 6.54 4.08 -17.98
C THR A 265 7.12 3.06 -17.00
N LYS A 266 7.35 3.50 -15.75
CA LYS A 266 7.80 2.65 -14.65
C LYS A 266 6.66 2.44 -13.66
N VAL A 267 6.67 1.29 -13.00
CA VAL A 267 5.69 0.92 -11.98
C VAL A 267 6.40 0.32 -10.78
N CYS A 268 5.79 0.46 -9.59
CA CYS A 268 6.29 -0.19 -8.38
C CYS A 268 5.40 -1.39 -8.05
N LEU A 269 6.03 -2.53 -7.83
CA LEU A 269 5.42 -3.85 -7.70
C LEU A 269 5.75 -4.48 -6.34
N THR A 270 4.80 -5.23 -5.78
CA THR A 270 4.97 -6.09 -4.61
C THR A 270 4.12 -7.34 -4.73
N ASP A 271 4.28 -8.24 -3.77
CA ASP A 271 3.39 -9.38 -3.56
C ASP A 271 2.96 -9.45 -2.09
N MET A 272 1.75 -9.90 -1.82
CA MET A 272 1.28 -10.15 -0.47
C MET A 272 1.07 -11.64 -0.25
N ARG A 273 2.07 -12.26 0.34
CA ARG A 273 2.02 -13.68 0.68
C ARG A 273 1.47 -13.88 2.08
N ARG A 274 0.84 -15.04 2.28
CA ARG A 274 0.23 -15.39 3.56
C ARG A 274 1.24 -16.01 4.53
N ILE A 275 2.30 -15.32 4.81
CA ILE A 275 3.37 -15.75 5.71
C ILE A 275 3.55 -14.70 6.80
N GLY A 276 3.15 -15.05 8.04
CA GLY A 276 3.29 -14.18 9.20
C GLY A 276 4.65 -14.28 9.90
N ASP A 277 5.47 -15.27 9.57
CA ASP A 277 6.83 -15.39 10.09
C ASP A 277 7.82 -14.60 9.24
N PHE A 278 8.18 -13.40 9.70
CA PHE A 278 9.11 -12.50 9.02
C PHE A 278 10.59 -12.93 9.13
N GLN A 279 10.88 -14.00 9.85
CA GLN A 279 12.21 -14.61 9.93
C GLN A 279 12.33 -15.82 8.99
N SER A 280 11.23 -16.29 8.40
CA SER A 280 11.24 -17.40 7.46
C SER A 280 12.11 -17.08 6.25
N VAL A 281 12.78 -18.10 5.74
CA VAL A 281 13.62 -18.01 4.52
C VAL A 281 12.80 -17.45 3.35
N GLU A 282 11.53 -17.82 3.27
CA GLU A 282 10.62 -17.41 2.21
C GLU A 282 10.31 -15.91 2.23
N GLN A 283 10.03 -15.34 3.42
CA GLN A 283 9.82 -13.89 3.58
C GLN A 283 11.12 -13.10 3.33
N VAL A 284 12.24 -13.61 3.82
CA VAL A 284 13.55 -12.97 3.59
C VAL A 284 13.90 -12.99 2.10
N ASN A 285 13.67 -14.10 1.40
CA ASN A 285 13.91 -14.18 -0.05
C ASN A 285 13.02 -13.20 -0.81
N MET A 286 11.73 -13.09 -0.47
CA MET A 286 10.83 -12.13 -1.10
C MET A 286 11.27 -10.67 -0.84
N LEU A 287 11.70 -10.37 0.38
CA LEU A 287 12.22 -9.05 0.75
C LEU A 287 13.44 -8.64 -0.08
N HIS A 288 14.25 -9.61 -0.50
CA HIS A 288 15.46 -9.38 -1.32
C HIS A 288 15.27 -9.61 -2.81
N ASP A 289 14.09 -10.00 -3.27
CA ASP A 289 13.77 -10.23 -4.68
C ASP A 289 13.55 -8.91 -5.44
N ARG A 290 14.64 -8.18 -5.69
CA ARG A 290 14.64 -6.87 -6.38
C ARG A 290 14.43 -6.97 -7.89
N GLU A 291 14.52 -8.15 -8.45
CA GLU A 291 14.18 -8.39 -9.86
C GLU A 291 12.67 -8.21 -10.09
N HIS A 292 11.86 -8.61 -9.10
CA HIS A 292 10.41 -8.65 -9.22
C HIS A 292 9.71 -7.53 -8.42
N PHE A 293 10.22 -7.16 -7.24
CA PHE A 293 9.51 -6.32 -6.29
C PHE A 293 10.28 -5.08 -5.85
N ASP A 294 9.60 -3.94 -5.84
CA ASP A 294 10.16 -2.62 -5.55
C ASP A 294 9.84 -2.16 -4.11
N PHE A 295 8.87 -2.78 -3.46
CA PHE A 295 8.48 -2.51 -2.08
C PHE A 295 7.97 -3.77 -1.38
N PHE A 296 7.89 -3.74 -0.06
CA PHE A 296 7.49 -4.87 0.76
C PHE A 296 6.14 -4.64 1.43
N GLU A 297 5.24 -5.62 1.35
CA GLU A 297 3.93 -5.58 1.99
C GLU A 297 3.95 -6.39 3.29
N ILE A 298 3.87 -5.70 4.45
CA ILE A 298 4.02 -6.30 5.78
C ILE A 298 2.66 -6.62 6.45
N SER A 299 1.55 -6.60 5.73
CA SER A 299 0.20 -6.72 6.33
C SER A 299 -0.01 -7.98 7.17
N GLN A 300 0.70 -9.07 6.91
CA GLN A 300 0.60 -10.28 7.73
C GLN A 300 1.09 -10.07 9.17
N ASN A 301 1.81 -8.98 9.45
CA ASN A 301 2.17 -8.56 10.79
C ASN A 301 0.95 -8.20 11.66
N ASN A 302 -0.21 -7.98 11.07
CA ASN A 302 -1.45 -7.70 11.82
C ASN A 302 -1.97 -8.88 12.65
N HIS A 303 -1.40 -10.07 12.49
CA HIS A 303 -1.66 -11.23 13.36
C HIS A 303 -0.84 -11.18 14.67
N HIS A 304 0.07 -10.23 14.80
CA HIS A 304 0.90 -10.01 16.00
C HIS A 304 0.46 -8.76 16.75
N ASN A 305 0.76 -8.72 18.04
CA ASN A 305 0.34 -7.64 18.93
C ASN A 305 1.54 -6.98 19.62
N ASP A 306 1.27 -5.87 20.26
CA ASP A 306 2.15 -5.20 21.21
C ASP A 306 3.59 -5.02 20.72
N GLN A 307 4.56 -5.27 21.54
CA GLN A 307 5.96 -5.10 21.21
C GLN A 307 6.38 -5.97 20.02
N GLN A 308 5.87 -7.20 19.91
CA GLN A 308 6.18 -8.12 18.82
C GLN A 308 5.83 -7.54 17.46
N HIS A 309 4.67 -6.87 17.34
CA HIS A 309 4.28 -6.20 16.09
C HIS A 309 5.30 -5.14 15.67
N TYR A 310 5.82 -4.36 16.61
CA TYR A 310 6.82 -3.33 16.36
C TYR A 310 8.18 -3.95 16.03
N ASP A 311 8.60 -4.97 16.78
CA ASP A 311 9.90 -5.64 16.59
C ASP A 311 10.02 -6.30 15.22
N HIS A 312 8.92 -6.85 14.68
CA HIS A 312 8.89 -7.37 13.31
C HIS A 312 9.17 -6.27 12.27
N ILE A 313 8.61 -5.07 12.46
CA ILE A 313 8.89 -3.94 11.55
C ILE A 313 10.38 -3.60 11.59
N LEU A 314 10.96 -3.49 12.79
CA LEU A 314 12.39 -3.20 12.94
C LEU A 314 13.26 -4.32 12.37
N HIS A 315 12.87 -5.59 12.54
CA HIS A 315 13.57 -6.73 11.96
C HIS A 315 13.60 -6.62 10.44
N VAL A 316 12.45 -6.44 9.78
CA VAL A 316 12.37 -6.27 8.32
C VAL A 316 13.20 -5.08 7.85
N ARG A 317 13.13 -3.93 8.55
CA ARG A 317 13.98 -2.77 8.24
C ARG A 317 15.46 -3.05 8.35
N SER A 318 15.88 -3.82 9.36
CA SER A 318 17.31 -4.15 9.57
C SER A 318 17.88 -4.98 8.42
N LEU A 319 17.08 -5.84 7.81
CA LEU A 319 17.50 -6.68 6.68
C LEU A 319 17.73 -5.89 5.38
N ILE A 320 17.16 -4.69 5.26
CA ILE A 320 17.24 -3.88 4.04
C ILE A 320 17.90 -2.53 4.23
N VAL A 321 18.59 -2.32 5.34
CA VAL A 321 19.22 -1.03 5.64
C VAL A 321 20.27 -0.61 4.60
N ALA A 322 20.96 -1.57 3.99
CA ALA A 322 21.95 -1.30 2.94
C ALA A 322 21.31 -0.88 1.60
N HIS A 323 20.13 -1.39 1.32
CA HIS A 323 19.36 -1.11 0.10
C HIS A 323 17.88 -0.96 0.46
N PRO A 324 17.49 0.17 1.07
CA PRO A 324 16.16 0.36 1.59
C PRO A 324 15.10 0.43 0.48
N ILE A 325 13.92 -0.10 0.81
CA ILE A 325 12.69 0.03 0.03
C ILE A 325 11.54 0.41 0.95
N PRO A 326 10.44 0.96 0.42
CA PRO A 326 9.25 1.21 1.20
C PRO A 326 8.66 -0.08 1.80
N ILE A 327 8.19 0.02 3.04
CA ILE A 327 7.44 -1.05 3.71
C ILE A 327 6.01 -0.57 3.88
N ASN A 328 5.07 -1.22 3.19
CA ASN A 328 3.66 -0.89 3.24
C ASN A 328 2.88 -1.82 4.18
N ASN A 329 1.84 -1.29 4.80
CA ASN A 329 0.83 -2.07 5.54
C ASN A 329 -0.58 -1.60 5.15
N VAL A 330 -1.30 -2.41 4.37
CA VAL A 330 -2.65 -2.08 3.88
C VAL A 330 -3.78 -2.66 4.73
N LYS A 331 -3.46 -3.42 5.79
CA LYS A 331 -4.46 -4.15 6.59
C LYS A 331 -4.22 -4.02 8.09
N VAL A 332 -4.53 -2.89 8.67
CA VAL A 332 -4.54 -2.77 10.14
C VAL A 332 -5.89 -3.28 10.67
N TYR A 333 -5.88 -4.48 11.25
CA TYR A 333 -7.04 -5.04 11.93
C TYR A 333 -7.25 -4.40 13.31
N GLY A 334 -8.49 -4.29 13.72
CA GLY A 334 -8.88 -3.86 15.06
C GLY A 334 -10.39 -4.03 15.22
N GLY A 335 -10.84 -4.81 16.16
CA GLY A 335 -12.24 -5.11 16.37
C GLY A 335 -12.53 -6.60 16.59
N THR A 336 -11.50 -7.42 16.80
CA THR A 336 -11.68 -8.87 17.00
C THR A 336 -11.58 -9.26 18.47
N ARG A 337 -12.05 -10.46 18.82
CA ARG A 337 -11.86 -11.03 20.17
C ARG A 337 -10.40 -11.10 20.62
N ARG A 338 -9.44 -11.10 19.67
CA ARG A 338 -7.99 -11.07 19.91
C ARG A 338 -7.37 -9.72 19.58
N ASN A 339 -8.08 -8.88 18.84
CA ASN A 339 -7.61 -7.62 18.29
C ASN A 339 -8.69 -6.56 18.48
N ASN A 340 -8.81 -6.05 19.70
CA ASN A 340 -9.72 -4.97 20.01
C ASN A 340 -9.37 -3.67 19.27
N ILE A 341 -10.23 -2.67 19.38
CA ILE A 341 -10.08 -1.38 18.72
C ILE A 341 -8.74 -0.70 19.13
N GLU A 342 -8.40 -0.78 20.43
CA GLU A 342 -7.18 -0.19 20.99
C GLU A 342 -5.93 -0.82 20.37
N ASN A 343 -5.93 -2.12 20.16
CA ASN A 343 -4.84 -2.82 19.47
C ASN A 343 -4.73 -2.40 17.99
N GLY A 344 -5.87 -2.23 17.31
CA GLY A 344 -5.89 -1.73 15.93
C GLY A 344 -5.28 -0.33 15.83
N ILE A 345 -5.69 0.57 16.72
CA ILE A 345 -5.13 1.91 16.83
C ILE A 345 -3.63 1.85 17.13
N ALA A 346 -3.24 1.07 18.12
CA ALA A 346 -1.83 0.94 18.50
C ALA A 346 -0.97 0.35 17.37
N ARG A 347 -1.48 -0.61 16.55
CA ARG A 347 -0.80 -1.11 15.34
C ARG A 347 -0.62 -0.02 14.30
N PHE A 348 -1.66 0.78 14.04
CA PHE A 348 -1.57 1.92 13.12
C PHE A 348 -0.41 2.85 13.51
N TRP A 349 -0.32 3.21 14.78
CA TRP A 349 0.75 4.07 15.29
C TRP A 349 2.12 3.37 15.32
N ARG A 350 2.18 2.08 15.66
CA ARG A 350 3.43 1.32 15.60
C ARG A 350 3.99 1.21 14.18
N ASN A 351 3.15 1.15 13.15
CA ASN A 351 3.60 1.24 11.77
C ASN A 351 4.28 2.59 11.50
N VAL A 352 3.67 3.71 11.94
CA VAL A 352 4.26 5.04 11.79
C VAL A 352 5.60 5.14 12.53
N PHE A 353 5.64 4.77 13.81
CA PHE A 353 6.83 4.85 14.65
C PHE A 353 7.90 3.80 14.33
N GLY A 354 7.50 2.70 13.71
CA GLY A 354 8.41 1.70 13.14
C GLY A 354 8.99 2.12 11.78
N GLY A 355 8.53 3.24 11.23
CA GLY A 355 9.02 3.79 9.96
C GLY A 355 8.53 3.03 8.74
N CYS A 356 7.32 2.49 8.77
CA CYS A 356 6.63 2.04 7.58
C CYS A 356 6.30 3.21 6.66
N ALA A 357 6.31 2.96 5.35
CA ALA A 357 5.95 3.93 4.33
C ALA A 357 4.44 4.12 4.18
N SER A 358 3.66 3.17 4.71
CA SER A 358 2.21 3.25 4.76
C SER A 358 1.62 2.61 6.01
N THR A 359 0.41 3.05 6.35
CA THR A 359 -0.46 2.37 7.31
C THR A 359 -1.91 2.68 6.95
N ARG A 360 -2.76 1.64 6.86
CA ARG A 360 -4.16 1.78 6.48
C ARG A 360 -5.05 0.90 7.36
N PHE A 361 -6.09 1.49 7.92
CA PHE A 361 -7.16 0.72 8.59
C PHE A 361 -7.88 -0.16 7.58
N HIS A 362 -7.97 -1.46 7.91
CA HIS A 362 -8.71 -2.42 7.12
C HIS A 362 -10.21 -2.12 7.17
N ARG A 363 -10.96 -2.59 6.17
CA ARG A 363 -12.42 -2.40 6.08
C ARG A 363 -13.14 -2.87 7.34
N PRO A 364 -14.26 -2.26 7.72
CA PRO A 364 -15.14 -2.79 8.75
C PRO A 364 -15.84 -4.05 8.25
N GLY A 365 -16.42 -4.81 9.15
CA GLY A 365 -17.17 -6.01 8.80
C GLY A 365 -18.16 -6.38 9.90
N PRO A 366 -19.11 -7.26 9.56
CA PRO A 366 -20.17 -7.67 10.48
C PRO A 366 -19.68 -8.59 11.60
N SER A 367 -18.52 -9.22 11.45
CA SER A 367 -17.91 -10.04 12.49
C SER A 367 -16.53 -9.53 12.88
N ASP A 368 -16.24 -9.66 14.16
CA ASP A 368 -15.06 -9.10 14.81
C ASP A 368 -13.71 -9.72 14.36
N GLN A 369 -13.64 -10.68 13.43
CA GLN A 369 -12.46 -11.54 13.37
C GLN A 369 -11.32 -11.08 12.48
N TYR A 370 -11.56 -10.38 11.38
CA TYR A 370 -10.51 -9.96 10.44
C TYR A 370 -10.83 -8.60 9.82
N PHE A 371 -11.41 -7.71 10.63
CA PHE A 371 -11.88 -6.42 10.20
C PHE A 371 -11.20 -5.30 10.97
N GLY A 372 -11.24 -4.12 10.42
CA GLY A 372 -10.63 -2.93 10.97
C GLY A 372 -11.64 -1.81 11.16
N LEU A 373 -11.13 -0.62 11.37
CA LEU A 373 -11.95 0.58 11.60
C LEU A 373 -12.46 1.21 10.29
N GLY A 374 -12.00 0.71 9.12
CA GLY A 374 -12.34 1.31 7.83
C GLY A 374 -11.99 2.79 7.77
N LEU A 375 -12.97 3.61 7.42
CA LEU A 375 -12.90 5.07 7.45
C LEU A 375 -13.92 5.66 8.47
N SER A 376 -14.14 4.96 9.59
CA SER A 376 -14.98 5.47 10.69
C SER A 376 -14.45 6.81 11.22
N GLU A 377 -15.26 7.54 11.97
CA GLU A 377 -14.86 8.82 12.60
C GLU A 377 -13.61 8.66 13.47
N LEU A 378 -13.49 7.51 14.16
CA LEU A 378 -12.32 7.18 14.95
C LEU A 378 -11.08 7.01 14.05
N ALA A 379 -11.20 6.24 12.96
CA ALA A 379 -10.11 6.11 11.98
C ALA A 379 -9.70 7.46 11.37
N GLN A 380 -10.65 8.30 10.98
CA GLN A 380 -10.41 9.65 10.47
C GLN A 380 -9.64 10.52 11.48
N THR A 381 -9.99 10.41 12.77
CA THR A 381 -9.32 11.15 13.84
C THR A 381 -7.86 10.73 13.98
N HIS A 382 -7.58 9.41 13.94
CA HIS A 382 -6.20 8.89 14.01
C HIS A 382 -5.38 9.21 12.76
N ILE A 383 -5.98 9.14 11.57
CA ILE A 383 -5.33 9.55 10.31
C ILE A 383 -4.96 11.05 10.38
N ARG A 384 -5.88 11.90 10.83
CA ARG A 384 -5.65 13.35 10.98
C ARG A 384 -4.54 13.64 11.98
N SER A 385 -4.53 12.96 13.11
CA SER A 385 -3.50 13.10 14.15
C SER A 385 -2.13 12.64 13.65
N ALA A 386 -2.07 11.50 12.96
CA ALA A 386 -0.83 11.01 12.38
C ALA A 386 -0.29 11.99 11.33
N ARG A 387 -1.13 12.54 10.46
CA ARG A 387 -0.73 13.55 9.47
C ARG A 387 -0.16 14.79 10.15
N LYS A 388 -0.85 15.31 11.16
CA LYS A 388 -0.37 16.47 11.93
C LYS A 388 0.99 16.25 12.58
N LEU A 389 1.19 15.08 13.19
CA LEU A 389 2.45 14.73 13.84
C LEU A 389 3.58 14.57 12.82
N THR A 390 3.34 13.78 11.77
CA THR A 390 4.37 13.42 10.79
C THR A 390 4.81 14.59 9.93
N ASP A 391 3.88 15.51 9.61
CA ASP A 391 4.20 16.77 8.92
C ASP A 391 5.03 17.69 9.82
N ALA A 392 4.64 17.86 11.09
CA ALA A 392 5.39 18.69 12.03
C ALA A 392 6.79 18.11 12.36
N LEU A 393 6.89 16.79 12.47
CA LEU A 393 8.14 16.09 12.71
C LEU A 393 9.06 16.11 11.48
N ASN A 394 8.53 16.22 10.27
CA ASN A 394 9.19 15.83 9.02
C ASN A 394 9.72 14.39 9.10
N VAL A 395 8.80 13.44 9.13
CA VAL A 395 9.07 12.00 9.33
C VAL A 395 10.15 11.45 8.39
N PHE A 396 10.31 12.02 7.20
CA PHE A 396 11.20 11.54 6.13
C PHE A 396 12.70 11.66 6.46
N VAL A 397 13.05 12.42 7.49
CA VAL A 397 14.44 12.54 7.98
C VAL A 397 14.67 11.82 9.31
N CYS A 398 13.63 11.17 9.83
CA CYS A 398 13.66 10.47 11.11
C CYS A 398 13.80 8.96 10.94
N THR A 399 14.28 8.31 11.98
CA THR A 399 14.39 6.84 12.08
C THR A 399 13.80 6.35 13.41
N PRO A 400 13.31 5.10 13.49
CA PRO A 400 12.92 4.48 14.77
C PRO A 400 14.11 4.49 15.76
N ARG A 401 13.91 5.05 16.96
CA ARG A 401 14.95 5.29 17.97
C ARG A 401 14.46 5.03 19.40
N ASN A 402 13.88 3.82 19.62
CA ASN A 402 13.50 3.42 20.97
C ASN A 402 14.70 3.29 21.94
N ASP A 403 15.91 3.21 21.41
CA ASP A 403 17.16 3.25 22.17
C ASP A 403 17.36 4.58 22.91
N LEU A 404 16.72 5.66 22.47
CA LEU A 404 16.71 6.95 23.19
C LEU A 404 15.71 6.99 24.35
N LEU A 405 14.87 5.97 24.54
CA LEU A 405 13.92 5.90 25.65
C LEU A 405 14.54 5.14 26.82
N ILE A 406 14.93 5.87 27.86
CA ILE A 406 15.65 5.35 29.02
C ILE A 406 14.73 4.50 29.89
N ASN A 407 15.15 3.28 30.21
CA ASN A 407 14.41 2.31 31.04
C ASN A 407 12.99 2.03 30.55
N ARG A 408 12.76 2.07 29.23
CA ARG A 408 11.45 1.85 28.59
C ARG A 408 10.98 0.40 28.78
N PRO A 409 9.87 0.13 29.46
CA PRO A 409 9.21 -1.17 29.39
C PRO A 409 8.69 -1.48 27.98
N PRO A 410 8.61 -2.76 27.59
CA PRO A 410 8.00 -3.14 26.32
C PRO A 410 6.60 -2.55 26.14
N ASN A 411 6.28 -2.12 24.94
CA ASN A 411 4.96 -1.56 24.53
C ASN A 411 4.50 -0.27 25.25
N GLN A 412 5.32 0.33 26.12
CA GLN A 412 4.93 1.54 26.86
C GLN A 412 5.01 2.80 26.00
N SER A 413 6.05 2.94 25.21
CA SER A 413 6.28 4.11 24.37
C SER A 413 7.15 3.78 23.17
N TYR A 414 7.10 4.63 22.14
CA TYR A 414 7.85 4.45 20.91
C TYR A 414 8.44 5.78 20.48
N CYS A 415 9.69 5.79 19.99
CA CYS A 415 10.38 6.98 19.55
C CYS A 415 10.73 6.94 18.07
N LEU A 416 10.49 8.04 17.38
CA LEU A 416 10.92 8.30 16.01
C LEU A 416 11.67 9.62 16.00
N ALA A 417 12.94 9.63 15.58
CA ALA A 417 13.79 10.80 15.77
C ALA A 417 14.84 11.00 14.67
N LYS A 418 15.27 12.25 14.53
CA LYS A 418 16.57 12.67 14.04
C LYS A 418 17.32 13.27 15.22
N PRO A 419 18.18 12.47 15.92
CA PRO A 419 18.85 12.91 17.15
C PRO A 419 19.56 14.25 16.97
N GLY A 420 19.54 15.06 18.00
CA GLY A 420 20.09 16.41 17.96
C GLY A 420 19.22 17.47 17.28
N GLU A 421 18.12 17.08 16.60
CA GLU A 421 17.25 18.04 15.91
C GLU A 421 15.77 17.92 16.30
N ARG A 422 15.20 16.71 16.23
CA ARG A 422 13.77 16.47 16.46
C ARG A 422 13.47 15.06 16.89
N TYR A 423 12.47 14.93 17.74
CA TYR A 423 12.03 13.69 18.33
C TYR A 423 10.50 13.67 18.41
N ALA A 424 9.90 12.53 18.13
CA ALA A 424 8.51 12.27 18.50
C ALA A 424 8.46 11.04 19.40
N VAL A 425 7.66 11.12 20.47
CA VAL A 425 7.43 9.97 21.35
C VAL A 425 5.93 9.71 21.40
N TYR A 426 5.52 8.47 21.11
CA TYR A 426 4.15 7.98 21.19
C TYR A 426 3.96 7.19 22.48
N LEU A 427 2.94 7.54 23.25
CA LEU A 427 2.50 6.85 24.45
C LEU A 427 1.08 6.32 24.23
N PRO A 428 0.90 5.03 23.96
CA PRO A 428 -0.41 4.44 23.66
C PRO A 428 -1.46 4.67 24.75
N ASN A 429 -1.04 4.64 26.00
CA ASN A 429 -1.92 4.71 27.17
C ASN A 429 -1.63 5.92 28.07
N GLY A 430 -0.90 6.91 27.57
CA GLY A 430 -0.41 8.00 28.41
C GLY A 430 0.74 7.57 29.32
N GLY A 431 0.82 8.18 30.52
CA GLY A 431 1.89 7.90 31.46
C GLY A 431 3.17 8.67 31.19
N THR A 432 4.33 8.13 31.54
CA THR A 432 5.61 8.82 31.49
C THR A 432 6.61 8.11 30.56
N ALA A 433 7.53 8.89 29.99
CA ALA A 433 8.69 8.39 29.29
C ALA A 433 9.89 9.30 29.58
N LYS A 434 11.10 8.74 29.60
CA LYS A 434 12.34 9.50 29.75
C LYS A 434 13.12 9.43 28.45
N LEU A 435 13.32 10.57 27.82
CA LEU A 435 13.97 10.69 26.52
C LEU A 435 15.42 11.15 26.69
N ASP A 436 16.37 10.46 26.08
CA ASP A 436 17.76 10.94 25.92
C ASP A 436 17.78 12.03 24.85
N THR A 437 18.18 13.22 25.28
CA THR A 437 18.33 14.44 24.47
C THR A 437 19.74 14.97 24.49
N SER A 438 20.73 14.16 24.92
CA SER A 438 22.14 14.56 25.07
C SER A 438 22.78 15.12 23.80
N ASP A 439 22.29 14.71 22.61
CA ASP A 439 22.72 15.23 21.32
C ASP A 439 22.14 16.62 21.00
N ALA A 440 21.09 17.06 21.70
CA ALA A 440 20.43 18.34 21.46
C ALA A 440 21.18 19.48 22.15
N LYS A 441 21.21 20.66 21.52
CA LYS A 441 21.86 21.87 22.06
C LYS A 441 20.94 23.08 21.97
N GLY A 442 21.07 23.97 22.95
CA GLY A 442 20.28 25.21 23.00
C GLY A 442 18.91 25.00 23.66
N SER A 443 17.86 25.50 23.10
CA SER A 443 16.51 25.35 23.63
C SER A 443 15.64 24.38 22.80
N LEU A 444 14.80 23.64 23.48
CA LEU A 444 13.86 22.70 22.92
C LEU A 444 12.44 23.22 23.00
N GLN A 445 11.67 23.05 21.94
CA GLN A 445 10.24 23.24 21.92
C GLN A 445 9.56 21.89 22.15
N VAL A 446 8.75 21.76 23.19
CA VAL A 446 8.01 20.54 23.55
C VAL A 446 6.53 20.82 23.35
N ARG A 447 5.86 19.97 22.55
CA ARG A 447 4.45 20.13 22.21
C ARG A 447 3.71 18.80 22.20
N TRP A 448 2.65 18.70 22.97
CA TRP A 448 1.80 17.51 23.04
C TRP A 448 0.69 17.53 22.00
N LEU A 449 0.44 16.39 21.38
CA LEU A 449 -0.69 16.11 20.52
C LEU A 449 -1.67 15.20 21.24
N ASP A 450 -2.86 15.69 21.54
CA ASP A 450 -4.02 14.87 21.92
C ASP A 450 -4.47 14.12 20.67
N ILE A 451 -4.13 12.83 20.60
CA ILE A 451 -4.43 11.99 19.44
C ILE A 451 -5.94 11.78 19.31
N ALA A 452 -6.64 11.56 20.42
CA ALA A 452 -8.07 11.28 20.44
C ALA A 452 -8.93 12.46 19.95
N ARG A 453 -8.42 13.70 20.15
CA ARG A 453 -9.08 14.94 19.67
C ARG A 453 -8.41 15.54 18.44
N SER A 454 -7.28 14.99 18.05
CA SER A 454 -6.45 15.55 16.97
C SER A 454 -6.10 17.04 17.17
N THR A 455 -5.75 17.42 18.40
CA THR A 455 -5.45 18.80 18.77
C THR A 455 -4.07 18.94 19.40
N TRP A 456 -3.32 19.95 18.97
CA TRP A 456 -2.07 20.33 19.60
C TRP A 456 -2.33 21.13 20.85
N GLN A 457 -1.62 20.83 21.95
CA GLN A 457 -1.53 21.72 23.10
C GLN A 457 -0.54 22.85 22.82
N GLU A 458 -0.47 23.84 23.72
CA GLU A 458 0.52 24.91 23.66
C GLU A 458 1.94 24.33 23.76
N ALA A 459 2.84 24.93 23.01
CA ALA A 459 4.24 24.54 23.04
C ALA A 459 4.93 25.17 24.26
N ARG A 460 5.78 24.39 24.92
CA ARG A 460 6.68 24.89 25.97
C ARG A 460 8.10 24.94 25.42
N THR A 461 8.83 26.01 25.74
CA THR A 461 10.25 26.11 25.48
C THR A 461 11.00 25.78 26.77
N ILE A 462 11.99 24.89 26.68
CA ILE A 462 12.86 24.49 27.77
C ILE A 462 14.31 24.51 27.30
N ASP A 463 15.26 24.64 28.19
CA ASP A 463 16.67 24.45 27.87
C ASP A 463 16.94 22.94 27.60
N ALA A 464 17.85 22.65 26.65
CA ALA A 464 18.22 21.28 26.35
C ALA A 464 19.07 20.72 27.53
N GLU A 465 18.56 19.66 28.11
CA GLU A 465 19.25 18.83 29.10
C GLU A 465 19.65 17.49 28.49
N ALA A 466 20.52 16.74 29.15
CA ALA A 466 20.92 15.42 28.66
C ALA A 466 19.75 14.43 28.61
N THR A 467 18.75 14.62 29.45
CA THR A 467 17.54 13.80 29.48
C THR A 467 16.31 14.67 29.72
N LEU A 468 15.18 14.30 29.10
CA LEU A 468 13.91 14.98 29.24
C LEU A 468 12.86 14.01 29.78
N ASP A 469 12.29 14.36 30.95
CA ASP A 469 11.14 13.64 31.48
C ASP A 469 9.85 14.12 30.78
N LEU A 470 9.14 13.19 30.19
CA LEU A 470 7.90 13.41 29.44
C LEU A 470 6.75 12.78 30.23
N GLU A 471 5.77 13.60 30.60
CA GLU A 471 4.54 13.14 31.26
C GLU A 471 3.34 13.53 30.42
N ALA A 472 2.58 12.52 29.99
CA ALA A 472 1.36 12.74 29.20
C ALA A 472 0.32 13.49 30.04
N PRO A 473 -0.42 14.45 29.44
CA PRO A 473 -1.40 15.26 30.17
C PRO A 473 -2.54 14.48 30.84
N SER A 474 -2.83 13.28 30.33
CA SER A 474 -3.86 12.38 30.89
C SER A 474 -3.64 10.95 30.40
N GLU A 475 -4.47 10.02 30.84
CA GLU A 475 -4.62 8.70 30.24
C GLU A 475 -5.08 8.78 28.78
N GLY A 476 -4.80 7.73 28.00
CA GLY A 476 -5.14 7.60 26.58
C GLY A 476 -3.95 7.83 25.64
N PRO A 477 -4.18 7.81 24.32
CA PRO A 477 -3.10 7.92 23.35
C PRO A 477 -2.62 9.36 23.17
N TRP A 478 -1.35 9.59 23.45
CA TRP A 478 -0.66 10.87 23.27
C TRP A 478 0.57 10.73 22.40
N ALA A 479 0.91 11.81 21.70
CA ALA A 479 2.23 11.96 21.11
C ALA A 479 2.84 13.30 21.50
N VAL A 480 4.14 13.31 21.76
CA VAL A 480 4.88 14.55 22.01
C VAL A 480 5.89 14.78 20.90
N LEU A 481 5.95 16.00 20.42
CA LEU A 481 6.98 16.50 19.51
C LEU A 481 7.98 17.34 20.32
N VAL A 482 9.25 16.97 20.22
CA VAL A 482 10.38 17.72 20.79
C VAL A 482 11.29 18.13 19.64
N ALA A 483 11.55 19.43 19.49
CA ALA A 483 12.39 19.93 18.41
C ALA A 483 13.26 21.10 18.89
N ILE A 484 14.47 21.24 18.32
CA ILE A 484 15.31 22.41 18.58
C ILE A 484 14.60 23.66 18.08
N ASN A 485 14.64 24.72 18.89
CA ASN A 485 14.08 26.01 18.56
C ASN A 485 14.76 26.60 17.31
N GLY A 486 14.01 26.87 16.25
CA GLY A 486 14.56 27.34 14.97
C GLY A 486 14.83 26.25 13.93
N ALA A 487 14.71 24.93 14.26
CA ALA A 487 14.67 23.90 13.26
C ALA A 487 13.34 24.04 12.48
N GLY A 488 13.39 24.69 11.32
CA GLY A 488 12.22 25.12 10.56
C GLY A 488 11.15 24.04 10.44
N VAL A 489 9.98 24.32 10.98
CA VAL A 489 8.74 23.61 10.64
C VAL A 489 8.44 23.98 9.20
N THR A 490 8.92 23.17 8.26
CA THR A 490 8.57 23.31 6.85
C THR A 490 7.08 23.07 6.73
N ARG A 491 6.30 24.15 6.68
CA ARG A 491 4.92 24.08 6.23
C ARG A 491 4.97 23.64 4.77
N HIS A 492 4.70 22.37 4.48
CA HIS A 492 4.39 21.99 3.12
C HIS A 492 3.08 22.69 2.73
N PRO A 493 3.08 23.57 1.72
CA PRO A 493 1.84 24.17 1.26
C PRO A 493 0.94 23.04 0.74
N ARG A 494 -0.26 22.92 1.29
CA ARG A 494 -1.32 22.12 0.68
C ARG A 494 -1.54 22.65 -0.72
N ALA A 495 -1.49 21.78 -1.72
CA ALA A 495 -2.10 22.10 -3.01
C ALA A 495 -3.58 22.44 -2.76
N LYS A 496 -4.00 23.56 -3.34
CA LYS A 496 -5.40 24.05 -3.28
C LYS A 496 -6.29 23.20 -4.13
#